data_45361f08fe246443c1029308d80edfeb
#
_entry.id   45361f08fe246443c1029308d80edfeb
#
_cell.length_a   1.000
_cell.length_b   1.000
_cell.length_c   1.000
_cell.angle_alpha   90.00
_cell.angle_beta   90.00
_cell.angle_gamma   90.00
#
_symmetry.space_group_name_H-M   'P 1'
#
loop_
_entity.id
_entity.type
_entity.pdbx_description
1 polymer ?
#
loop_
_entity_poly.entity_id
_entity_poly.type
_entity_poly.pdbx_seq_one_letter_code
_entity_poly.pdbx_strand_id
1 'polypeptide(L)'
;MILPTLFLLASAPAVPSARNTVVPEMGVPFACGRVFPVSQGHDTGSHLQNDTYAWDFRMPVGTPIVAAQDGVVRMARGDSNQGACDPKMAQYANYIVISHEGGVETQYLHFSAVVVKAGDKVRKGQLIGYSGNTGWSCGPHLHFKVAQTRGNGWNNPSVPALISGYGDPVRDTLVAAPACGNTGDMPVMAAHDAARGSEPLAPASAPPREGEQAAGGIPAGAKAILERAASSAGRASDAAGGSRQASRSE
;
A
#
# COMPACT_ATOMS: atom_id res chain seq x y z
N MET A 1 -54.12 54.94 -16.79
CA MET A 1 -53.84 53.52 -16.96
C MET A 1 -52.37 53.33 -16.55
N ILE A 2 -52.13 52.84 -15.36
CA ILE A 2 -50.74 52.59 -14.82
C ILE A 2 -50.53 51.07 -14.90
N LEU A 3 -49.60 50.60 -15.76
CA LEU A 3 -49.21 49.19 -15.83
C LEU A 3 -48.24 48.83 -14.66
N PRO A 4 -48.44 47.72 -13.98
CA PRO A 4 -47.51 47.29 -12.97
C PRO A 4 -46.28 46.62 -13.63
N THR A 5 -45.09 47.09 -13.25
CA THR A 5 -43.82 46.51 -13.64
C THR A 5 -43.59 45.23 -12.82
N LEU A 6 -43.57 44.09 -13.50
CA LEU A 6 -43.30 42.79 -12.92
C LEU A 6 -41.77 42.65 -12.68
N PHE A 7 -41.32 42.69 -11.42
CA PHE A 7 -39.92 42.37 -11.07
C PHE A 7 -39.73 40.86 -11.08
N LEU A 8 -38.94 40.37 -12.03
CA LEU A 8 -38.48 38.99 -12.08
C LEU A 8 -37.35 38.84 -11.07
N LEU A 9 -37.59 38.16 -9.94
CA LEU A 9 -36.57 37.75 -9.00
C LEU A 9 -35.76 36.61 -9.63
N ALA A 10 -34.55 36.90 -10.09
CA ALA A 10 -33.60 35.90 -10.55
C ALA A 10 -33.07 35.12 -9.32
N SER A 11 -33.36 33.81 -9.24
CA SER A 11 -32.78 32.91 -8.24
C SER A 11 -31.27 32.81 -8.49
N ALA A 12 -30.47 33.17 -7.46
CA ALA A 12 -29.05 32.95 -7.49
C ALA A 12 -28.75 31.42 -7.58
N PRO A 13 -27.77 30.98 -8.38
CA PRO A 13 -27.39 29.57 -8.42
C PRO A 13 -26.91 29.14 -7.04
N ALA A 14 -27.42 27.99 -6.56
CA ALA A 14 -26.99 27.40 -5.31
C ALA A 14 -25.49 27.07 -5.42
N VAL A 15 -24.67 27.66 -4.54
CA VAL A 15 -23.26 27.30 -4.39
C VAL A 15 -23.21 25.85 -3.94
N PRO A 16 -22.51 24.95 -4.67
CA PRO A 16 -22.40 23.57 -4.25
C PRO A 16 -21.73 23.54 -2.87
N SER A 17 -22.43 22.97 -1.89
CA SER A 17 -21.90 22.76 -0.53
C SER A 17 -20.58 22.02 -0.64
N ALA A 18 -19.50 22.60 -0.12
CA ALA A 18 -18.22 21.91 0.00
C ALA A 18 -18.48 20.59 0.72
N ARG A 19 -18.27 19.45 0.01
CA ARG A 19 -18.34 18.14 0.65
C ARG A 19 -17.24 18.15 1.72
N ASN A 20 -17.65 18.04 2.97
CA ASN A 20 -16.74 17.85 4.09
C ASN A 20 -16.06 16.49 3.84
N THR A 21 -14.91 16.48 3.19
CA THR A 21 -14.11 15.27 2.95
C THR A 21 -13.49 14.89 4.28
N VAL A 22 -14.16 14.00 4.99
CA VAL A 22 -13.59 13.40 6.20
C VAL A 22 -12.34 12.64 5.78
N VAL A 23 -11.19 13.03 6.32
CA VAL A 23 -9.93 12.31 6.10
C VAL A 23 -10.06 10.93 6.76
N PRO A 24 -9.88 9.83 6.02
CA PRO A 24 -10.03 8.49 6.58
C PRO A 24 -8.98 8.22 7.66
N GLU A 25 -9.42 7.64 8.78
CA GLU A 25 -8.56 7.22 9.88
C GLU A 25 -8.51 5.69 9.93
N MET A 26 -7.29 5.13 9.88
CA MET A 26 -7.04 3.69 9.85
C MET A 26 -6.35 3.24 11.13
N GLY A 27 -6.62 2.01 11.56
CA GLY A 27 -5.87 1.38 12.64
C GLY A 27 -4.42 1.10 12.23
N VAL A 28 -3.59 0.84 13.23
CA VAL A 28 -2.21 0.41 13.02
C VAL A 28 -2.22 -0.95 12.29
N PRO A 29 -1.46 -1.12 11.18
CA PRO A 29 -1.56 -2.29 10.30
C PRO A 29 -0.72 -3.52 10.74
N PHE A 30 -0.29 -3.58 11.98
CA PHE A 30 0.47 -4.72 12.52
C PHE A 30 -0.04 -5.13 13.91
N ALA A 31 0.31 -6.36 14.32
CA ALA A 31 -0.26 -7.00 15.51
C ALA A 31 -0.04 -6.20 16.79
N CYS A 32 -0.96 -6.35 17.74
CA CYS A 32 -0.94 -5.70 19.05
C CYS A 32 0.39 -5.89 19.79
N GLY A 33 0.77 -4.90 20.60
CA GLY A 33 1.99 -4.90 21.40
C GLY A 33 3.30 -4.74 20.61
N ARG A 34 3.22 -4.52 19.28
CA ARG A 34 4.39 -4.27 18.43
C ARG A 34 4.62 -2.77 18.24
N VAL A 35 5.89 -2.40 18.04
CA VAL A 35 6.33 -1.02 17.81
C VAL A 35 7.30 -1.01 16.64
N PHE A 36 7.02 -0.19 15.62
CA PHE A 36 7.91 -0.06 14.46
C PHE A 36 8.08 1.41 14.05
N PRO A 37 9.30 1.79 13.60
CA PRO A 37 9.55 3.12 13.05
C PRO A 37 8.98 3.25 11.64
N VAL A 38 8.49 4.43 11.31
CA VAL A 38 8.27 4.86 9.92
C VAL A 38 9.64 5.08 9.27
N SER A 39 10.01 4.27 8.29
CA SER A 39 11.27 4.43 7.55
C SER A 39 11.16 5.37 6.36
N GLN A 40 9.95 5.50 5.79
CA GLN A 40 9.64 6.43 4.72
C GLN A 40 8.20 6.93 4.88
N GLY A 41 7.99 8.24 4.78
CA GLY A 41 6.68 8.89 4.84
C GLY A 41 6.23 9.41 3.49
N HIS A 42 5.26 10.31 3.51
CA HIS A 42 4.61 10.89 2.35
C HIS A 42 5.57 11.69 1.46
N ASP A 43 5.34 11.67 0.15
CA ASP A 43 6.03 12.48 -0.87
C ASP A 43 7.56 12.44 -0.78
N THR A 44 8.12 11.28 -0.41
CA THR A 44 9.56 11.07 -0.27
C THR A 44 10.00 9.80 -1.00
N GLY A 45 11.25 9.77 -1.48
CA GLY A 45 11.88 8.60 -2.09
C GLY A 45 11.03 7.96 -3.20
N SER A 46 10.55 6.73 -2.98
CA SER A 46 9.66 6.00 -3.89
C SER A 46 8.18 6.35 -3.73
N HIS A 47 7.79 7.09 -2.68
CA HIS A 47 6.40 7.49 -2.42
C HIS A 47 6.00 8.69 -3.28
N LEU A 48 5.84 8.45 -4.58
CA LEU A 48 5.45 9.43 -5.58
C LEU A 48 4.21 8.95 -6.36
N GLN A 49 3.48 9.85 -6.98
CA GLN A 49 2.31 9.56 -7.82
C GLN A 49 1.23 8.77 -7.04
N ASN A 50 0.98 7.51 -7.39
CA ASN A 50 -0.03 6.69 -6.72
C ASN A 50 0.32 6.32 -5.28
N ASP A 51 1.56 6.52 -4.86
CA ASP A 51 2.07 6.19 -3.52
C ASP A 51 2.42 7.43 -2.69
N THR A 52 2.07 8.65 -3.17
CA THR A 52 2.40 9.93 -2.51
C THR A 52 2.09 9.93 -1.01
N TYR A 53 0.96 9.35 -0.60
CA TYR A 53 0.52 9.29 0.80
C TYR A 53 0.72 7.90 1.43
N ALA A 54 1.79 7.20 1.06
CA ALA A 54 2.14 5.92 1.66
C ALA A 54 3.08 6.07 2.86
N TRP A 55 3.08 5.06 3.73
CA TRP A 55 4.05 4.87 4.82
C TRP A 55 4.76 3.54 4.64
N ASP A 56 6.06 3.53 4.88
CA ASP A 56 6.84 2.32 5.07
C ASP A 56 7.16 2.13 6.55
N PHE A 57 6.71 1.02 7.12
CA PHE A 57 7.05 0.62 8.48
C PHE A 57 8.18 -0.40 8.44
N ARG A 58 9.38 -0.02 8.89
CA ARG A 58 10.52 -0.94 8.96
C ARG A 58 10.28 -2.01 10.02
N MET A 59 10.29 -3.27 9.58
CA MET A 59 10.04 -4.41 10.45
C MET A 59 10.71 -5.68 9.92
N PRO A 60 11.04 -6.65 10.80
CA PRO A 60 11.59 -7.94 10.37
C PRO A 60 10.63 -8.71 9.46
N VAL A 61 11.18 -9.54 8.56
CA VAL A 61 10.41 -10.54 7.81
C VAL A 61 9.66 -11.45 8.80
N GLY A 62 8.42 -11.80 8.48
CA GLY A 62 7.59 -12.66 9.32
C GLY A 62 6.84 -11.95 10.44
N THR A 63 6.85 -10.60 10.47
CA THR A 63 6.03 -9.85 11.41
C THR A 63 4.55 -9.98 11.02
N PRO A 64 3.64 -10.32 11.97
CA PRO A 64 2.21 -10.43 11.70
C PRO A 64 1.62 -9.08 11.30
N ILE A 65 0.96 -9.03 10.14
CA ILE A 65 0.25 -7.88 9.57
C ILE A 65 -1.24 -8.11 9.72
N VAL A 66 -1.96 -7.07 10.15
CA VAL A 66 -3.40 -7.13 10.41
C VAL A 66 -4.15 -6.11 9.55
N ALA A 67 -5.42 -6.35 9.30
CA ALA A 67 -6.30 -5.41 8.62
C ALA A 67 -6.46 -4.14 9.48
N ALA A 68 -6.18 -2.97 8.88
CA ALA A 68 -6.27 -1.69 9.55
C ALA A 68 -7.72 -1.24 9.81
N GLN A 69 -8.69 -1.82 9.08
CA GLN A 69 -10.12 -1.53 9.18
C GLN A 69 -10.94 -2.73 8.70
N ASP A 70 -12.23 -2.81 9.11
CA ASP A 70 -13.18 -3.78 8.59
C ASP A 70 -13.33 -3.63 7.08
N GLY A 71 -13.48 -4.74 6.34
CA GLY A 71 -13.64 -4.66 4.90
C GLY A 71 -13.73 -6.00 4.20
N VAL A 72 -13.60 -5.95 2.88
CA VAL A 72 -13.57 -7.12 2.01
C VAL A 72 -12.26 -7.12 1.23
N VAL A 73 -11.53 -8.23 1.26
CA VAL A 73 -10.33 -8.41 0.46
C VAL A 73 -10.71 -8.35 -1.01
N ARG A 74 -10.29 -7.30 -1.71
CA ARG A 74 -10.56 -7.12 -3.13
C ARG A 74 -9.56 -7.86 -3.99
N MET A 75 -8.29 -7.86 -3.58
CA MET A 75 -7.20 -8.56 -4.24
C MET A 75 -6.18 -9.06 -3.21
N ALA A 76 -5.61 -10.23 -3.49
CA ALA A 76 -4.52 -10.80 -2.71
C ALA A 76 -3.58 -11.57 -3.63
N ARG A 77 -2.28 -11.40 -3.44
CA ARG A 77 -1.22 -12.13 -4.10
C ARG A 77 -0.16 -12.53 -3.08
N GLY A 78 0.25 -13.79 -3.06
CA GLY A 78 1.21 -14.32 -2.10
C GLY A 78 2.12 -15.40 -2.68
N ASP A 79 2.30 -15.43 -4.01
CA ASP A 79 2.99 -16.49 -4.77
C ASP A 79 4.45 -16.18 -5.10
N SER A 80 4.93 -14.97 -4.78
CA SER A 80 6.30 -14.55 -5.07
C SER A 80 7.24 -14.72 -3.89
N ASN A 81 8.47 -15.13 -4.16
CA ASN A 81 9.60 -15.11 -3.23
C ASN A 81 10.74 -14.18 -3.71
N GLN A 82 10.49 -13.38 -4.75
CA GLN A 82 11.48 -12.51 -5.38
C GLN A 82 11.37 -11.08 -4.89
N GLY A 83 12.52 -10.45 -4.62
CA GLY A 83 12.59 -9.04 -4.24
C GLY A 83 14.02 -8.53 -4.30
N ALA A 84 14.17 -7.28 -4.72
CA ALA A 84 15.44 -6.55 -4.72
C ALA A 84 15.20 -5.04 -4.77
N CYS A 85 16.25 -4.25 -4.45
CA CYS A 85 16.24 -2.80 -4.56
C CYS A 85 16.38 -2.35 -6.04
N ASP A 86 15.44 -2.80 -6.88
CA ASP A 86 15.34 -2.49 -8.30
C ASP A 86 13.86 -2.28 -8.67
N PRO A 87 13.48 -1.13 -9.30
CA PRO A 87 12.11 -0.87 -9.76
C PRO A 87 11.52 -1.97 -10.64
N LYS A 88 12.33 -2.70 -11.39
CA LYS A 88 11.91 -3.83 -12.23
C LYS A 88 11.28 -4.96 -11.41
N MET A 89 11.61 -5.03 -10.13
CA MET A 89 11.07 -6.05 -9.21
C MET A 89 9.64 -5.75 -8.74
N ALA A 90 9.08 -4.56 -8.98
CA ALA A 90 7.75 -4.18 -8.51
C ALA A 90 6.66 -5.20 -8.89
N GLN A 91 6.79 -5.83 -10.05
CA GLN A 91 5.87 -6.87 -10.53
C GLN A 91 5.85 -8.14 -9.67
N TYR A 92 6.86 -8.36 -8.83
CA TYR A 92 7.00 -9.53 -7.95
C TYR A 92 6.55 -9.25 -6.52
N ALA A 93 5.99 -8.07 -6.24
CA ALA A 93 5.47 -7.79 -4.91
C ALA A 93 4.28 -8.68 -4.57
N ASN A 94 4.30 -9.29 -3.41
CA ASN A 94 3.09 -9.84 -2.78
C ASN A 94 2.32 -8.69 -2.14
N TYR A 95 0.99 -8.70 -2.28
CA TYR A 95 0.15 -7.60 -1.81
C TYR A 95 -1.24 -8.06 -1.40
N ILE A 96 -1.87 -7.25 -0.58
CA ILE A 96 -3.29 -7.35 -0.23
C ILE A 96 -3.92 -5.97 -0.44
N VAL A 97 -5.12 -5.95 -1.01
CA VAL A 97 -5.97 -4.77 -1.14
C VAL A 97 -7.30 -5.08 -0.46
N ILE A 98 -7.69 -4.26 0.50
CA ILE A 98 -8.94 -4.39 1.24
C ILE A 98 -9.80 -3.18 0.94
N SER A 99 -11.02 -3.42 0.42
CA SER A 99 -12.02 -2.37 0.21
C SER A 99 -12.79 -2.11 1.50
N HIS A 100 -13.02 -0.84 1.80
CA HIS A 100 -13.76 -0.38 2.97
C HIS A 100 -15.02 0.40 2.58
N GLU A 101 -15.85 0.72 3.55
CA GLU A 101 -16.96 1.65 3.34
C GLU A 101 -16.44 3.04 2.90
N GLY A 102 -17.26 3.80 2.21
CA GLY A 102 -16.90 5.13 1.73
C GLY A 102 -16.02 5.15 0.46
N GLY A 103 -15.79 4.01 -0.20
CA GLY A 103 -15.08 3.95 -1.48
C GLY A 103 -13.56 4.13 -1.37
N VAL A 104 -12.99 3.87 -0.21
CA VAL A 104 -11.55 3.82 0.03
C VAL A 104 -11.08 2.37 0.19
N GLU A 105 -9.78 2.16 0.02
CA GLU A 105 -9.15 0.87 0.22
C GLU A 105 -7.82 1.04 0.92
N THR A 106 -7.41 0.02 1.68
CA THR A 106 -6.04 -0.10 2.20
C THR A 106 -5.25 -1.08 1.35
N GLN A 107 -3.99 -0.74 1.11
CA GLN A 107 -3.05 -1.56 0.35
C GLN A 107 -1.83 -1.85 1.21
N TYR A 108 -1.43 -3.12 1.20
CA TYR A 108 -0.32 -3.68 1.96
C TYR A 108 0.58 -4.42 1.00
N LEU A 109 1.90 -4.14 0.99
CA LEU A 109 2.83 -4.76 0.05
C LEU A 109 4.02 -5.42 0.78
N HIS A 110 4.79 -6.16 -0.01
CA HIS A 110 6.05 -6.81 0.33
C HIS A 110 5.92 -8.03 1.27
N PHE A 111 4.75 -8.68 1.29
CA PHE A 111 4.54 -9.87 2.13
C PHE A 111 5.50 -11.02 1.81
N SER A 112 5.89 -11.76 2.87
CA SER A 112 6.49 -13.10 2.75
C SER A 112 5.43 -14.19 2.63
N ALA A 113 4.26 -13.98 3.27
CA ALA A 113 3.13 -14.89 3.19
C ALA A 113 1.81 -14.13 3.35
N VAL A 114 0.80 -14.53 2.58
CA VAL A 114 -0.57 -14.00 2.60
C VAL A 114 -1.50 -15.12 3.08
N VAL A 115 -2.39 -14.83 4.05
CA VAL A 115 -3.28 -15.84 4.67
C VAL A 115 -4.76 -15.59 4.38
N VAL A 116 -5.05 -14.62 3.53
CA VAL A 116 -6.42 -14.29 3.06
C VAL A 116 -6.47 -14.32 1.54
N LYS A 117 -7.67 -14.43 0.98
CA LYS A 117 -7.93 -14.44 -0.46
C LYS A 117 -9.00 -13.43 -0.85
N ALA A 118 -9.07 -13.08 -2.13
CA ALA A 118 -10.10 -12.21 -2.66
C ALA A 118 -11.51 -12.75 -2.30
N GLY A 119 -12.38 -11.84 -1.85
CA GLY A 119 -13.73 -12.13 -1.37
C GLY A 119 -13.83 -12.37 0.15
N ASP A 120 -12.74 -12.59 0.86
CA ASP A 120 -12.76 -12.76 2.31
C ASP A 120 -13.20 -11.46 3.00
N LYS A 121 -14.12 -11.58 3.96
CA LYS A 121 -14.46 -10.50 4.89
C LYS A 121 -13.47 -10.50 6.03
N VAL A 122 -12.88 -9.35 6.32
CA VAL A 122 -11.91 -9.18 7.41
C VAL A 122 -12.38 -8.11 8.39
N ARG A 123 -12.02 -8.29 9.65
CA ARG A 123 -12.23 -7.31 10.71
C ARG A 123 -10.94 -6.55 11.01
N LYS A 124 -11.05 -5.32 11.47
CA LYS A 124 -9.92 -4.56 12.02
C LYS A 124 -9.16 -5.41 13.05
N GLY A 125 -7.84 -5.47 12.92
CA GLY A 125 -6.99 -6.29 13.78
C GLY A 125 -6.90 -7.77 13.38
N GLN A 126 -7.66 -8.26 12.41
CA GLN A 126 -7.55 -9.64 11.92
C GLN A 126 -6.25 -9.84 11.16
N LEU A 127 -5.56 -10.96 11.43
CA LEU A 127 -4.35 -11.38 10.71
C LEU A 127 -4.67 -11.56 9.21
N ILE A 128 -3.86 -10.94 8.35
CA ILE A 128 -3.99 -11.03 6.89
C ILE A 128 -2.74 -11.60 6.21
N GLY A 129 -1.58 -11.57 6.88
CA GLY A 129 -0.33 -12.09 6.35
C GLY A 129 0.86 -11.76 7.22
N TYR A 130 2.05 -11.94 6.68
CA TYR A 130 3.31 -11.70 7.34
C TYR A 130 4.21 -10.82 6.47
N SER A 131 4.84 -9.82 7.06
CA SER A 131 5.77 -8.91 6.37
C SER A 131 6.92 -9.67 5.70
N GLY A 132 7.48 -9.08 4.67
CA GLY A 132 8.57 -9.68 3.89
C GLY A 132 9.48 -8.65 3.25
N ASN A 133 9.97 -9.01 2.06
CA ASN A 133 10.86 -8.19 1.24
C ASN A 133 10.65 -8.48 -0.25
N THR A 134 9.43 -8.88 -0.67
CA THR A 134 9.12 -9.20 -2.07
C THR A 134 8.87 -7.95 -2.89
N GLY A 135 9.17 -8.03 -4.19
CA GLY A 135 9.00 -6.92 -5.11
C GLY A 135 10.14 -5.89 -5.06
N TRP A 136 9.85 -4.65 -5.41
CA TRP A 136 10.81 -3.55 -5.29
C TRP A 136 10.92 -3.10 -3.83
N SER A 137 11.87 -3.65 -3.13
CA SER A 137 12.11 -3.38 -1.71
C SER A 137 13.61 -3.40 -1.41
N CYS A 138 14.11 -2.33 -0.76
CA CYS A 138 15.51 -2.17 -0.40
C CYS A 138 15.84 -2.72 1.01
N GLY A 139 14.90 -3.37 1.64
CA GLY A 139 15.04 -3.98 2.96
C GLY A 139 13.67 -4.35 3.54
N PRO A 140 13.60 -5.26 4.52
CA PRO A 140 12.34 -5.71 5.07
C PRO A 140 11.50 -4.59 5.67
N HIS A 141 10.26 -4.43 5.19
CA HIS A 141 9.30 -3.43 5.65
C HIS A 141 7.87 -3.81 5.24
N LEU A 142 6.89 -3.14 5.81
CA LEU A 142 5.53 -3.08 5.31
C LEU A 142 5.33 -1.74 4.60
N HIS A 143 5.07 -1.76 3.30
CA HIS A 143 4.51 -0.61 2.59
C HIS A 143 3.00 -0.59 2.79
N PHE A 144 2.47 0.51 3.30
CA PHE A 144 1.06 0.69 3.62
C PHE A 144 0.54 2.01 3.09
N LYS A 145 -0.64 2.00 2.46
CA LYS A 145 -1.33 3.22 2.06
C LYS A 145 -2.84 3.09 2.11
N VAL A 146 -3.52 4.22 2.20
CA VAL A 146 -4.95 4.36 1.95
C VAL A 146 -5.12 4.94 0.55
N ALA A 147 -5.99 4.35 -0.25
CA ALA A 147 -6.20 4.75 -1.63
C ALA A 147 -7.68 4.96 -1.94
N GLN A 148 -7.98 5.80 -2.94
CA GLN A 148 -9.32 5.90 -3.51
C GLN A 148 -9.56 4.71 -4.43
N THR A 149 -10.60 3.92 -4.21
CA THR A 149 -10.96 2.83 -5.12
C THR A 149 -11.30 3.39 -6.49
N ARG A 150 -10.51 3.03 -7.51
CA ARG A 150 -10.72 3.42 -8.91
C ARG A 150 -10.52 2.24 -9.84
N GLY A 151 -11.61 1.75 -10.44
CA GLY A 151 -11.54 0.61 -11.35
C GLY A 151 -11.04 -0.68 -10.70
N ASN A 152 -10.51 -1.59 -11.52
CA ASN A 152 -10.14 -2.95 -11.09
C ASN A 152 -8.63 -3.14 -10.85
N GLY A 153 -7.82 -2.09 -10.99
CA GLY A 153 -6.37 -2.14 -10.74
C GLY A 153 -6.04 -2.33 -9.26
N TRP A 154 -4.89 -2.92 -8.96
CA TRP A 154 -4.44 -3.06 -7.58
C TRP A 154 -3.76 -1.78 -7.04
N ASN A 155 -3.11 -1.00 -7.90
CA ASN A 155 -2.38 0.21 -7.50
C ASN A 155 -3.21 1.48 -7.78
N ASN A 156 -4.24 1.70 -6.99
CA ASN A 156 -5.03 2.92 -7.02
C ASN A 156 -4.28 4.09 -6.35
N PRO A 157 -4.58 5.36 -6.74
CA PRO A 157 -3.92 6.53 -6.15
C PRO A 157 -4.18 6.63 -4.65
N SER A 158 -3.12 6.86 -3.89
CA SER A 158 -3.22 7.13 -2.45
C SER A 158 -3.92 8.46 -2.19
N VAL A 159 -4.56 8.54 -1.03
CA VAL A 159 -5.22 9.75 -0.51
C VAL A 159 -4.67 10.08 0.87
N PRO A 160 -4.70 11.36 1.29
CA PRO A 160 -4.40 11.72 2.66
C PRO A 160 -5.24 10.88 3.62
N ALA A 161 -4.60 10.32 4.63
CA ALA A 161 -5.23 9.52 5.67
C ALA A 161 -4.50 9.70 7.00
N LEU A 162 -5.09 9.21 8.08
CA LEU A 162 -4.50 9.27 9.42
C LEU A 162 -4.34 7.85 9.97
N ILE A 163 -3.30 7.65 10.77
CA ILE A 163 -3.12 6.45 11.60
C ILE A 163 -3.66 6.75 12.99
N SER A 164 -4.58 5.94 13.47
CA SER A 164 -5.26 6.12 14.76
C SER A 164 -4.27 6.29 15.91
N GLY A 165 -4.42 7.40 16.64
CA GLY A 165 -3.53 7.77 17.72
C GLY A 165 -2.22 8.47 17.32
N TYR A 166 -1.91 8.56 16.01
CA TYR A 166 -0.65 9.14 15.51
C TYR A 166 -0.86 10.27 14.49
N GLY A 167 -2.09 10.44 13.97
CA GLY A 167 -2.31 11.38 12.88
C GLY A 167 -1.60 10.95 11.61
N ASP A 168 -0.76 11.82 11.05
CA ASP A 168 0.11 11.54 9.91
C ASP A 168 1.57 11.36 10.38
N PRO A 169 2.01 10.13 10.72
CA PRO A 169 3.33 9.92 11.27
C PRO A 169 4.41 10.10 10.20
N VAL A 170 5.40 10.93 10.52
CA VAL A 170 6.55 11.20 9.66
C VAL A 170 7.68 10.19 9.91
N ARG A 171 8.72 10.25 9.06
CA ARG A 171 9.92 9.42 9.20
C ARG A 171 10.47 9.45 10.63
N ASP A 172 10.92 8.30 11.10
CA ASP A 172 11.47 8.01 12.44
C ASP A 172 10.44 8.08 13.59
N THR A 173 9.15 8.38 13.30
CA THR A 173 8.08 8.22 14.28
C THR A 173 7.96 6.74 14.66
N LEU A 174 8.00 6.44 15.96
CA LEU A 174 7.71 5.11 16.48
C LEU A 174 6.20 4.94 16.61
N VAL A 175 5.62 4.07 15.80
CA VAL A 175 4.21 3.71 15.84
C VAL A 175 4.06 2.42 16.63
N ALA A 176 3.27 2.46 17.71
CA ALA A 176 2.95 1.31 18.54
C ALA A 176 1.53 0.84 18.26
N ALA A 177 1.34 -0.44 18.00
CA ALA A 177 0.01 -1.02 18.02
C ALA A 177 -0.52 -1.05 19.46
N PRO A 178 -1.84 -0.98 19.67
CA PRO A 178 -2.44 -1.07 21.01
C PRO A 178 -1.92 -2.30 21.76
N ALA A 179 -1.88 -2.23 23.10
CA ALA A 179 -1.57 -3.39 23.91
C ALA A 179 -2.56 -4.52 23.62
N CYS A 180 -2.08 -5.77 23.63
CA CYS A 180 -2.97 -6.91 23.52
C CYS A 180 -3.88 -6.94 24.75
N GLY A 181 -5.21 -6.95 24.53
CA GLY A 181 -6.18 -7.10 25.63
C GLY A 181 -5.99 -8.45 26.33
N ASN A 182 -6.28 -8.48 27.63
CA ASN A 182 -6.32 -9.73 28.37
C ASN A 182 -7.47 -10.59 27.81
N THR A 183 -7.10 -11.69 27.18
CA THR A 183 -7.95 -12.85 26.85
C THR A 183 -9.34 -12.55 26.21
N GLY A 184 -9.38 -12.46 24.91
CA GLY A 184 -10.60 -12.45 24.12
C GLY A 184 -10.43 -11.99 22.68
N ASP A 185 -9.56 -11.04 22.44
CA ASP A 185 -9.30 -10.44 21.14
C ASP A 185 -8.00 -10.90 20.45
N MET A 186 -7.45 -12.03 20.87
CA MET A 186 -6.55 -12.74 19.95
C MET A 186 -7.39 -13.08 18.73
N PRO A 187 -7.00 -12.65 17.50
CA PRO A 187 -7.71 -13.14 16.32
C PRO A 187 -7.66 -14.67 16.41
N VAL A 188 -8.83 -15.26 16.67
CA VAL A 188 -9.01 -16.69 16.59
C VAL A 188 -8.50 -17.06 15.22
N MET A 189 -7.34 -17.71 15.16
CA MET A 189 -6.96 -18.51 14.01
C MET A 189 -8.19 -19.35 13.76
N ALA A 190 -9.02 -19.00 12.76
CA ALA A 190 -10.00 -19.92 12.27
C ALA A 190 -9.18 -21.16 11.90
N ALA A 191 -9.38 -22.21 12.66
CA ALA A 191 -8.75 -23.49 12.45
C ALA A 191 -9.21 -24.00 11.09
N HIS A 192 -8.59 -23.49 10.03
CA HIS A 192 -8.58 -24.14 8.75
C HIS A 192 -7.58 -25.28 8.86
N ASP A 193 -8.15 -26.45 9.19
CA ASP A 193 -7.59 -27.77 8.99
C ASP A 193 -6.09 -27.97 9.35
N ALA A 194 -5.83 -28.17 10.63
CA ALA A 194 -4.67 -28.95 11.11
C ALA A 194 -4.85 -30.45 10.75
N ALA A 195 -5.35 -30.76 9.56
CA ALA A 195 -5.54 -32.13 9.07
C ALA A 195 -4.95 -32.29 7.66
N ARG A 196 -3.72 -31.82 7.45
CA ARG A 196 -2.82 -32.38 6.44
C ARG A 196 -1.43 -32.46 7.00
N GLY A 197 -1.01 -33.72 7.20
CA GLY A 197 0.22 -34.27 7.72
C GLY A 197 1.44 -33.37 7.67
N SER A 198 2.12 -33.35 8.81
CA SER A 198 3.49 -32.92 8.97
C SER A 198 4.40 -33.79 8.09
N GLU A 199 4.72 -33.30 6.90
CA GLU A 199 5.89 -33.78 6.16
C GLU A 199 7.02 -32.78 6.37
N PRO A 200 8.21 -33.22 6.80
CA PRO A 200 9.34 -32.32 7.01
C PRO A 200 9.81 -31.77 5.67
N LEU A 201 9.97 -30.44 5.58
CA LEU A 201 10.57 -29.74 4.45
C LEU A 201 11.94 -30.33 4.14
N ALA A 202 12.06 -30.99 3.00
CA ALA A 202 13.32 -31.40 2.41
C ALA A 202 14.19 -30.17 2.12
N PRO A 203 15.53 -30.27 2.18
CA PRO A 203 16.44 -29.15 1.92
C PRO A 203 16.31 -28.70 0.47
N ALA A 204 16.35 -27.37 0.29
CA ALA A 204 16.24 -26.69 -1.00
C ALA A 204 17.12 -27.34 -2.07
N SER A 205 16.50 -27.92 -3.09
CA SER A 205 17.15 -28.37 -4.31
C SER A 205 17.51 -27.17 -5.21
N ALA A 206 18.62 -27.32 -5.92
CA ALA A 206 19.24 -26.34 -6.80
C ALA A 206 18.29 -25.67 -7.79
N PRO A 207 18.65 -24.46 -8.32
CA PRO A 207 17.79 -23.68 -9.20
C PRO A 207 17.49 -24.47 -10.50
N PRO A 208 16.25 -24.33 -11.03
CA PRO A 208 15.89 -24.96 -12.28
C PRO A 208 16.67 -24.37 -13.46
N ARG A 209 17.03 -25.22 -14.39
CA ARG A 209 17.75 -24.88 -15.62
C ARG A 209 16.88 -23.96 -16.49
N GLU A 210 17.53 -23.00 -17.17
CA GLU A 210 16.94 -22.12 -18.18
C GLU A 210 16.15 -22.93 -19.21
N GLY A 211 14.86 -22.63 -19.39
CA GLY A 211 14.11 -23.18 -20.51
C GLY A 211 12.61 -23.41 -20.36
N GLU A 212 11.96 -23.07 -19.23
CA GLU A 212 10.52 -23.28 -19.14
C GLU A 212 9.76 -21.97 -18.90
N GLN A 213 9.25 -21.41 -20.01
CA GLN A 213 8.39 -20.23 -20.02
C GLN A 213 7.00 -20.60 -19.50
N ALA A 214 6.69 -20.28 -18.24
CA ALA A 214 5.32 -20.28 -17.77
C ALA A 214 4.60 -19.04 -18.32
N ALA A 215 3.58 -19.25 -19.15
CA ALA A 215 2.71 -18.23 -19.70
C ALA A 215 1.77 -17.69 -18.61
N GLY A 216 2.24 -16.75 -17.80
CA GLY A 216 1.45 -15.95 -16.89
C GLY A 216 1.57 -14.47 -17.29
N GLY A 217 0.55 -13.95 -18.01
CA GLY A 217 0.56 -12.56 -18.48
C GLY A 217 0.63 -11.57 -17.32
N ILE A 218 1.54 -10.61 -17.44
CA ILE A 218 1.70 -9.47 -16.49
C ILE A 218 0.39 -8.66 -16.49
N PRO A 219 -0.25 -8.39 -15.32
CA PRO A 219 -1.40 -7.49 -15.28
C PRO A 219 -1.01 -6.11 -15.81
N ALA A 220 -1.85 -5.52 -16.65
CA ALA A 220 -1.59 -4.25 -17.34
C ALA A 220 -1.15 -3.09 -16.41
N GLY A 221 -1.58 -3.11 -15.14
CA GLY A 221 -1.18 -2.13 -14.12
C GLY A 221 0.30 -2.21 -13.71
N ALA A 222 0.87 -3.42 -13.63
CA ALA A 222 2.28 -3.58 -13.27
C ALA A 222 3.23 -3.09 -14.36
N LYS A 223 2.81 -3.22 -15.63
CA LYS A 223 3.59 -2.74 -16.79
C LYS A 223 3.68 -1.21 -16.84
N ALA A 224 2.60 -0.51 -16.49
CA ALA A 224 2.56 0.94 -16.44
C ALA A 224 3.48 1.55 -15.35
N ILE A 225 3.68 0.84 -14.23
CA ILE A 225 4.59 1.28 -13.15
C ILE A 225 6.03 1.14 -13.62
N LEU A 226 6.37 0.05 -14.32
CA LEU A 226 7.72 -0.17 -14.85
C LEU A 226 8.13 0.92 -15.85
N GLU A 227 7.24 1.27 -16.77
CA GLU A 227 7.53 2.27 -17.81
C GLU A 227 7.67 3.68 -17.24
N ARG A 228 6.91 4.02 -16.18
CA ARG A 228 6.98 5.33 -15.54
C ARG A 228 8.18 5.48 -14.60
N ALA A 229 8.57 4.43 -13.87
CA ALA A 229 9.76 4.45 -13.03
C ALA A 229 11.05 4.58 -13.86
N ALA A 230 11.13 3.92 -15.02
CA ALA A 230 12.24 4.06 -15.96
C ALA A 230 12.34 5.49 -16.55
N SER A 231 11.20 6.14 -16.81
CA SER A 231 11.15 7.52 -17.32
C SER A 231 11.58 8.57 -16.29
N SER A 232 11.33 8.35 -15.00
CA SER A 232 11.75 9.29 -13.94
C SER A 232 13.25 9.17 -13.61
N ALA A 233 13.83 7.96 -13.70
CA ALA A 233 15.26 7.76 -13.51
C ALA A 233 16.10 8.39 -14.63
N GLY A 234 15.60 8.41 -15.87
CA GLY A 234 16.27 9.06 -17.01
C GLY A 234 16.33 10.58 -16.92
N ARG A 235 15.37 11.23 -16.25
CA ARG A 235 15.37 12.71 -16.11
C ARG A 235 16.26 13.24 -14.99
N ALA A 236 16.59 12.40 -14.01
CA ALA A 236 17.49 12.81 -12.91
C ALA A 236 18.96 12.84 -13.35
N SER A 237 19.35 12.04 -14.36
CA SER A 237 20.72 12.04 -14.89
C SER A 237 21.03 13.23 -15.81
N ASP A 238 20.03 13.83 -16.46
CA ASP A 238 20.23 14.94 -17.38
C ASP A 238 20.30 16.32 -16.68
N ALA A 239 19.83 16.41 -15.42
CA ALA A 239 19.89 17.64 -14.63
C ALA A 239 21.24 17.88 -13.94
N ALA A 240 22.10 16.86 -13.82
CA ALA A 240 23.40 16.95 -13.16
C ALA A 240 24.58 17.27 -14.10
N GLY A 241 24.35 17.38 -15.43
CA GLY A 241 25.38 17.56 -16.44
C GLY A 241 25.63 18.98 -16.94
N GLY A 242 24.92 19.99 -16.43
CA GLY A 242 24.88 21.33 -17.01
C GLY A 242 25.43 22.49 -16.17
N SER A 243 26.62 22.39 -15.58
CA SER A 243 27.30 23.58 -15.08
C SER A 243 28.81 23.41 -14.91
N ARG A 244 29.54 23.42 -16.03
CA ARG A 244 30.97 23.79 -16.04
C ARG A 244 31.32 24.25 -17.43
N GLN A 245 31.24 25.55 -17.70
CA GLN A 245 32.17 26.30 -18.53
C GLN A 245 31.65 27.74 -18.69
N ALA A 246 32.28 28.68 -18.01
CA ALA A 246 32.64 30.00 -18.54
C ALA A 246 33.17 30.90 -17.41
N SER A 247 34.47 30.97 -17.27
CA SER A 247 35.19 32.20 -16.85
C SER A 247 36.68 32.03 -17.14
N ARG A 248 37.11 32.50 -18.33
CA ARG A 248 38.49 33.03 -18.55
C ARG A 248 38.41 34.03 -19.70
N SER A 249 38.76 35.22 -19.40
CA SER A 249 39.41 36.28 -20.13
C SER A 249 38.75 37.62 -19.78
N GLU A 250 39.37 38.45 -19.18
CA GLU A 250 40.29 39.57 -19.15
C GLU A 250 40.25 40.20 -17.79
#